data_6384ca9a5e000f55e3bc64eb603fe19e
#
_entry.id   6384ca9a5e000f55e3bc64eb603fe19e
#
_cell.length_a   1.000
_cell.length_b   1.000
_cell.length_c   1.000
_cell.angle_alpha   90.00
_cell.angle_beta   90.00
_cell.angle_gamma   90.00
#
_symmetry.space_group_name_H-M   'P 1'
#
loop_
_entity.id
_entity.type
_entity.pdbx_description
1 polymer ?
#
loop_
_entity_poly.entity_id
_entity_poly.type
_entity_poly.pdbx_seq_one_letter_code
_entity_poly.pdbx_strand_id
1 'polypeptide(L)'
;MTQPASLRTAWRTAALCAAFATFAAGSASAQIGPDPTSASLNATSGSFAVATSNVTLARGFGGGTIYYPTTAGRYGVVAISPGFTATESSIAWLGRRLATHGLVVITINTNTTLDQPASRATQLMAALNHVVNSASSTVRSRVDSTRLAVAGHSMGGGGALIAAEDNPTLKAALPLTPWNLSTSFTQVRVPTLIVGADGDTVASVAVHARPFYASLPATTFKAYAELNGATHFTPNSTNTPIGRYGVTWMKRFVDADTRYSPFLCGAPHTAYATALIFDRYNQNCPY
;
A
#
# COMPACT_ATOMS: atom_id res chain seq x y z
N MET A 1 -10.33 -95.73 -12.01
CA MET A 1 -9.13 -95.03 -11.67
C MET A 1 -9.42 -93.54 -11.91
N THR A 2 -9.79 -92.84 -10.87
CA THR A 2 -10.25 -91.46 -10.91
C THR A 2 -9.19 -90.56 -10.24
N GLN A 3 -8.69 -89.59 -10.98
CA GLN A 3 -7.80 -88.56 -10.44
C GLN A 3 -8.63 -87.35 -9.84
N PRO A 4 -8.18 -86.74 -8.74
CA PRO A 4 -8.89 -85.62 -8.14
C PRO A 4 -8.45 -84.28 -8.72
N ALA A 5 -9.42 -83.38 -8.79
CA ALA A 5 -9.26 -81.97 -9.23
C ALA A 5 -8.52 -81.12 -8.23
N SER A 6 -7.57 -80.34 -8.71
CA SER A 6 -6.83 -79.32 -7.90
C SER A 6 -7.60 -78.03 -7.85
N LEU A 7 -7.95 -77.58 -6.64
CA LEU A 7 -8.45 -76.22 -6.32
C LEU A 7 -7.32 -75.20 -6.36
N ARG A 8 -7.40 -74.21 -7.27
CA ARG A 8 -6.51 -73.03 -7.28
C ARG A 8 -7.20 -71.89 -6.51
N THR A 9 -6.64 -71.58 -5.38
CA THR A 9 -7.04 -70.44 -4.55
C THR A 9 -6.45 -69.12 -5.13
N ALA A 10 -7.31 -68.25 -5.63
CA ALA A 10 -6.92 -66.92 -6.13
C ALA A 10 -6.88 -65.94 -4.96
N TRP A 11 -5.70 -65.43 -4.65
CA TRP A 11 -5.50 -64.35 -3.71
C TRP A 11 -5.78 -63.02 -4.42
N ARG A 12 -6.82 -62.31 -4.02
CA ARG A 12 -7.07 -60.93 -4.44
C ARG A 12 -6.37 -60.01 -3.47
N THR A 13 -5.29 -59.40 -3.92
CA THR A 13 -4.65 -58.26 -3.22
C THR A 13 -5.48 -57.00 -3.46
N ALA A 14 -6.15 -56.52 -2.44
CA ALA A 14 -6.78 -55.20 -2.43
C ALA A 14 -5.71 -54.14 -2.13
N ALA A 15 -5.36 -53.33 -3.12
CA ALA A 15 -4.52 -52.18 -2.94
C ALA A 15 -5.35 -51.03 -2.36
N LEU A 16 -5.11 -50.66 -1.10
CA LEU A 16 -5.66 -49.47 -0.47
C LEU A 16 -4.87 -48.24 -0.96
N CYS A 17 -5.44 -47.47 -1.86
CA CYS A 17 -4.92 -46.11 -2.18
C CYS A 17 -5.32 -45.15 -1.08
N ALA A 18 -4.40 -44.86 -0.16
CA ALA A 18 -4.56 -43.76 0.79
C ALA A 18 -4.29 -42.45 0.05
N ALA A 19 -5.35 -41.70 -0.25
CA ALA A 19 -5.23 -40.33 -0.75
C ALA A 19 -4.81 -39.40 0.40
N PHE A 20 -3.56 -38.99 0.42
CA PHE A 20 -3.09 -37.89 1.31
C PHE A 20 -3.61 -36.57 0.76
N ALA A 21 -4.69 -36.04 1.34
CA ALA A 21 -5.08 -34.67 1.14
C ALA A 21 -4.07 -33.76 1.88
N THR A 22 -3.11 -33.18 1.16
CA THR A 22 -2.25 -32.12 1.68
C THR A 22 -3.09 -30.86 1.82
N PHE A 23 -3.58 -30.59 3.03
CA PHE A 23 -4.07 -29.27 3.38
C PHE A 23 -2.87 -28.33 3.35
N ALA A 24 -2.76 -27.48 2.33
CA ALA A 24 -1.91 -26.32 2.37
C ALA A 24 -2.45 -25.38 3.46
N ALA A 25 -1.86 -25.43 4.65
CA ALA A 25 -2.11 -24.44 5.69
C ALA A 25 -1.61 -23.10 5.14
N GLY A 26 -2.51 -22.31 4.56
CA GLY A 26 -2.24 -20.93 4.25
C GLY A 26 -1.82 -20.25 5.56
N SER A 27 -0.59 -19.70 5.60
CA SER A 27 -0.12 -18.93 6.74
C SER A 27 -1.09 -17.76 6.95
N ALA A 28 -1.97 -17.85 7.95
CA ALA A 28 -2.80 -16.74 8.34
C ALA A 28 -1.85 -15.60 8.74
N SER A 29 -1.88 -14.51 7.97
CA SER A 29 -1.14 -13.29 8.31
C SER A 29 -1.60 -12.85 9.69
N ALA A 30 -0.67 -12.67 10.63
CA ALA A 30 -1.02 -12.23 11.97
C ALA A 30 -1.72 -10.87 11.87
N GLN A 31 -2.95 -10.80 12.39
CA GLN A 31 -3.74 -9.56 12.38
C GLN A 31 -3.03 -8.47 13.18
N ILE A 32 -2.73 -7.34 12.52
CA ILE A 32 -2.05 -6.21 13.15
C ILE A 32 -3.08 -5.14 13.54
N GLY A 33 -3.27 -4.96 14.84
CA GLY A 33 -4.19 -3.98 15.41
C GLY A 33 -5.64 -4.49 15.54
N PRO A 34 -6.51 -3.67 16.15
CA PRO A 34 -7.91 -3.99 16.36
C PRO A 34 -8.71 -4.03 15.05
N ASP A 35 -9.92 -4.54 15.10
CA ASP A 35 -10.85 -4.51 13.98
C ASP A 35 -11.11 -3.06 13.52
N PRO A 36 -11.05 -2.79 12.21
CA PRO A 36 -11.34 -1.46 11.70
C PRO A 36 -12.82 -1.12 11.86
N THR A 37 -13.10 0.12 12.22
CA THR A 37 -14.42 0.71 12.24
C THR A 37 -14.43 2.01 11.46
N SER A 38 -15.60 2.48 11.02
CA SER A 38 -15.70 3.80 10.38
C SER A 38 -15.18 4.91 11.31
N ALA A 39 -15.43 4.81 12.63
CA ALA A 39 -14.92 5.77 13.60
C ALA A 39 -13.39 5.76 13.68
N SER A 40 -12.77 4.58 13.80
CA SER A 40 -11.30 4.46 13.89
C SER A 40 -10.61 4.91 12.60
N LEU A 41 -11.24 4.67 11.44
CA LEU A 41 -10.71 5.11 10.15
C LEU A 41 -10.93 6.61 9.88
N ASN A 42 -11.87 7.27 10.52
CA ASN A 42 -12.07 8.71 10.43
C ASN A 42 -11.25 9.48 11.48
N ALA A 43 -10.81 8.84 12.55
CA ALA A 43 -9.97 9.46 13.57
C ALA A 43 -8.62 9.89 13.00
N THR A 44 -7.99 10.91 13.57
CA THR A 44 -6.68 11.42 13.12
C THR A 44 -5.52 10.49 13.46
N SER A 45 -5.72 9.51 14.34
CA SER A 45 -4.72 8.53 14.76
C SER A 45 -5.36 7.17 15.00
N GLY A 46 -4.57 6.09 14.81
CA GLY A 46 -4.91 4.73 15.16
C GLY A 46 -4.52 4.37 16.60
N SER A 47 -4.49 3.07 16.90
CA SER A 47 -4.31 2.52 18.26
C SER A 47 -2.84 2.36 18.69
N PHE A 48 -1.87 2.47 17.77
CA PHE A 48 -0.46 2.29 18.11
C PHE A 48 0.20 3.59 18.57
N ALA A 49 0.91 3.54 19.69
CA ALA A 49 1.87 4.57 20.05
C ALA A 49 3.06 4.56 19.08
N VAL A 50 3.51 5.75 18.66
CA VAL A 50 4.51 5.93 17.62
C VAL A 50 5.73 6.68 18.14
N ALA A 51 6.90 6.14 17.91
CA ALA A 51 8.18 6.82 18.04
C ALA A 51 8.71 7.28 16.68
N THR A 52 9.68 8.18 16.69
CA THR A 52 10.34 8.70 15.49
C THR A 52 11.85 8.47 15.53
N SER A 53 12.44 8.38 14.35
CA SER A 53 13.89 8.34 14.15
C SER A 53 14.25 9.17 12.93
N ASN A 54 15.09 10.22 13.14
CA ASN A 54 15.51 11.07 12.05
C ASN A 54 16.64 10.42 11.24
N VAL A 55 16.60 10.60 9.92
CA VAL A 55 17.61 10.15 8.97
C VAL A 55 18.31 11.37 8.39
N THR A 56 19.51 11.66 8.89
CA THR A 56 20.33 12.82 8.46
C THR A 56 21.41 12.44 7.46
N LEU A 57 21.86 11.16 7.48
CA LEU A 57 22.88 10.63 6.59
C LEU A 57 22.24 9.52 5.73
N ALA A 58 21.53 9.93 4.68
CA ALA A 58 20.91 9.03 3.73
C ALA A 58 21.81 8.79 2.51
N ARG A 59 21.73 7.58 1.94
CA ARG A 59 22.31 7.29 0.63
C ARG A 59 21.19 7.16 -0.39
N GLY A 60 21.22 8.02 -1.40
CA GLY A 60 20.27 7.98 -2.51
C GLY A 60 18.96 8.74 -2.29
N PHE A 61 18.81 9.48 -1.18
CA PHE A 61 17.72 10.44 -0.92
C PHE A 61 18.17 11.50 0.11
N GLY A 62 17.39 12.55 0.27
CA GLY A 62 17.78 13.73 1.07
C GLY A 62 17.58 13.60 2.59
N GLY A 63 17.41 12.38 3.12
CA GLY A 63 17.08 12.16 4.53
C GLY A 63 15.58 12.16 4.78
N GLY A 64 15.16 12.31 6.06
CA GLY A 64 13.75 12.32 6.42
C GLY A 64 13.47 11.78 7.82
N THR A 65 12.21 11.44 8.09
CA THR A 65 11.76 10.94 9.39
C THR A 65 11.11 9.57 9.26
N ILE A 66 11.57 8.62 10.08
CA ILE A 66 10.94 7.31 10.22
C ILE A 66 9.98 7.36 11.42
N TYR A 67 8.72 7.00 11.17
CA TYR A 67 7.66 6.80 12.18
C TYR A 67 7.46 5.31 12.36
N TYR A 68 7.47 4.80 13.59
CA TYR A 68 7.32 3.37 13.83
C TYR A 68 6.56 3.05 15.13
N PRO A 69 5.76 1.97 15.17
CA PRO A 69 5.10 1.54 16.39
C PRO A 69 6.10 1.20 17.49
N THR A 70 5.84 1.67 18.73
CA THR A 70 6.67 1.31 19.90
C THR A 70 6.40 -0.13 20.35
N THR A 71 5.20 -0.66 20.12
CA THR A 71 4.83 -2.04 20.39
C THR A 71 5.72 -3.00 19.59
N ALA A 72 6.19 -4.07 20.25
CA ALA A 72 6.93 -5.13 19.59
C ALA A 72 6.09 -5.83 18.51
N GLY A 73 6.69 -6.09 17.35
CA GLY A 73 6.01 -6.69 16.20
C GLY A 73 6.82 -6.51 14.92
N ARG A 74 6.35 -7.14 13.85
CA ARG A 74 6.90 -6.97 12.50
C ARG A 74 5.86 -6.27 11.63
N TYR A 75 6.18 -5.10 11.13
CA TYR A 75 5.29 -4.19 10.43
C TYR A 75 5.76 -3.96 8.99
N GLY A 76 4.83 -3.86 8.06
CA GLY A 76 5.13 -3.45 6.69
C GLY A 76 5.68 -2.02 6.63
N VAL A 77 6.42 -1.70 5.57
CA VAL A 77 7.13 -0.43 5.42
C VAL A 77 6.53 0.39 4.28
N VAL A 78 6.32 1.68 4.51
CA VAL A 78 5.84 2.63 3.49
C VAL A 78 6.84 3.79 3.38
N ALA A 79 7.31 4.08 2.16
CA ALA A 79 8.05 5.31 1.88
C ALA A 79 7.13 6.34 1.22
N ILE A 80 7.20 7.61 1.66
CA ILE A 80 6.35 8.70 1.16
C ILE A 80 7.23 9.86 0.68
N SER A 81 7.07 10.25 -0.60
CA SER A 81 7.78 11.38 -1.21
C SER A 81 6.90 12.63 -1.28
N PRO A 82 7.43 13.83 -0.95
CA PRO A 82 6.73 15.10 -1.12
C PRO A 82 6.58 15.50 -2.60
N GLY A 83 5.93 16.63 -2.85
CA GLY A 83 5.83 17.27 -4.16
C GLY A 83 7.03 18.14 -4.52
N PHE A 84 6.94 18.81 -5.68
CA PHE A 84 7.91 19.78 -6.17
C PHE A 84 8.05 20.96 -5.20
N THR A 85 9.28 21.40 -4.92
CA THR A 85 9.64 22.46 -3.95
C THR A 85 9.29 22.15 -2.49
N ALA A 86 8.64 21.02 -2.20
CA ALA A 86 8.23 20.65 -0.85
C ALA A 86 9.26 19.74 -0.17
N THR A 87 9.20 19.76 1.18
CA THR A 87 9.97 18.88 2.06
C THR A 87 9.07 17.81 2.68
N GLU A 88 9.64 16.86 3.42
CA GLU A 88 8.89 15.80 4.13
C GLU A 88 7.80 16.36 5.06
N SER A 89 7.98 17.58 5.59
CA SER A 89 7.01 18.18 6.50
C SER A 89 5.61 18.32 5.90
N SER A 90 5.51 18.48 4.57
CA SER A 90 4.23 18.60 3.87
C SER A 90 3.38 17.32 3.90
N ILE A 91 4.00 16.17 4.15
CA ILE A 91 3.35 14.84 4.14
C ILE A 91 3.55 14.08 5.46
N ALA A 92 4.21 14.70 6.45
CA ALA A 92 4.53 14.10 7.75
C ALA A 92 3.28 13.61 8.50
N TRP A 93 2.15 14.32 8.37
CA TRP A 93 0.88 13.95 8.98
C TRP A 93 0.41 12.55 8.53
N LEU A 94 0.55 12.23 7.23
CA LEU A 94 0.17 10.94 6.68
C LEU A 94 1.13 9.85 7.15
N GLY A 95 2.44 10.15 7.20
CA GLY A 95 3.45 9.25 7.75
C GLY A 95 3.13 8.83 9.18
N ARG A 96 2.87 9.82 10.05
CA ARG A 96 2.47 9.56 11.44
C ARG A 96 1.15 8.80 11.51
N ARG A 97 0.15 9.18 10.70
CA ARG A 97 -1.15 8.52 10.69
C ARG A 97 -1.04 7.03 10.34
N LEU A 98 -0.34 6.68 9.27
CA LEU A 98 -0.15 5.28 8.87
C LEU A 98 0.59 4.49 9.96
N ALA A 99 1.58 5.09 10.61
CA ALA A 99 2.33 4.43 11.68
C ALA A 99 1.44 4.14 12.92
N THR A 100 0.47 5.01 13.24
CA THR A 100 -0.49 4.73 14.32
C THR A 100 -1.46 3.59 14.01
N HIS A 101 -1.49 3.10 12.76
CA HIS A 101 -2.23 1.91 12.34
C HIS A 101 -1.36 0.66 12.17
N GLY A 102 -0.11 0.69 12.66
CA GLY A 102 0.76 -0.48 12.68
C GLY A 102 1.58 -0.64 11.39
N LEU A 103 2.13 0.44 10.88
CA LEU A 103 3.09 0.44 9.77
C LEU A 103 4.39 1.15 10.21
N VAL A 104 5.51 0.78 9.64
CA VAL A 104 6.74 1.60 9.69
C VAL A 104 6.71 2.52 8.48
N VAL A 105 6.85 3.82 8.69
CA VAL A 105 6.73 4.79 7.58
C VAL A 105 7.93 5.71 7.57
N ILE A 106 8.53 5.91 6.41
CA ILE A 106 9.53 6.96 6.19
C ILE A 106 8.97 8.04 5.28
N THR A 107 8.92 9.28 5.76
CA THR A 107 8.72 10.45 4.91
C THR A 107 10.08 11.00 4.51
N ILE A 108 10.28 11.27 3.22
CA ILE A 108 11.60 11.65 2.72
C ILE A 108 11.68 13.12 2.33
N ASN A 109 12.84 13.72 2.57
CA ASN A 109 13.32 14.81 1.75
C ASN A 109 13.96 14.24 0.49
N THR A 110 13.78 14.91 -0.64
CA THR A 110 14.45 14.57 -1.88
C THR A 110 15.87 15.16 -1.91
N ASN A 111 16.75 14.64 -2.75
CA ASN A 111 18.12 15.14 -2.88
C ASN A 111 18.13 16.61 -3.24
N THR A 112 17.20 17.03 -4.11
CA THR A 112 16.84 18.43 -4.32
C THR A 112 15.33 18.56 -4.34
N THR A 113 14.79 19.70 -3.92
CA THR A 113 13.34 19.94 -3.94
C THR A 113 12.78 20.02 -5.37
N LEU A 114 13.65 20.14 -6.38
CA LEU A 114 13.33 20.24 -7.81
C LEU A 114 13.34 18.87 -8.54
N ASP A 115 13.65 17.80 -7.84
CA ASP A 115 13.74 16.46 -8.42
C ASP A 115 12.43 16.05 -9.13
N GLN A 116 12.61 15.46 -10.32
CA GLN A 116 11.51 14.99 -11.16
C GLN A 116 10.98 13.62 -10.70
N PRO A 117 9.81 13.17 -11.16
CA PRO A 117 9.20 11.91 -10.71
C PRO A 117 10.11 10.68 -10.79
N ALA A 118 10.90 10.52 -11.86
CA ALA A 118 11.83 9.39 -12.00
C ALA A 118 12.91 9.36 -10.91
N SER A 119 13.49 10.53 -10.58
CA SER A 119 14.42 10.65 -9.46
C SER A 119 13.75 10.32 -8.12
N ARG A 120 12.49 10.77 -7.92
CA ARG A 120 11.73 10.48 -6.69
C ARG A 120 11.38 9.00 -6.57
N ALA A 121 11.13 8.29 -7.67
CA ALA A 121 10.97 6.83 -7.68
C ALA A 121 12.21 6.12 -7.14
N THR A 122 13.38 6.47 -7.67
CA THR A 122 14.67 5.93 -7.20
C THR A 122 14.88 6.23 -5.71
N GLN A 123 14.55 7.43 -5.26
CA GLN A 123 14.70 7.85 -3.86
C GLN A 123 13.73 7.15 -2.93
N LEU A 124 12.49 6.87 -3.35
CA LEU A 124 11.53 6.06 -2.59
C LEU A 124 12.08 4.64 -2.35
N MET A 125 12.66 4.02 -3.38
CA MET A 125 13.26 2.69 -3.25
C MET A 125 14.52 2.71 -2.38
N ALA A 126 15.35 3.75 -2.49
CA ALA A 126 16.50 3.95 -1.61
C ALA A 126 16.09 4.12 -0.13
N ALA A 127 15.00 4.84 0.12
CA ALA A 127 14.45 5.03 1.45
C ALA A 127 13.91 3.72 2.06
N LEU A 128 13.17 2.91 1.27
CA LEU A 128 12.75 1.58 1.71
C LEU A 128 13.96 0.71 2.06
N ASN A 129 14.98 0.68 1.19
CA ASN A 129 16.22 -0.04 1.45
C ASN A 129 16.93 0.45 2.72
N HIS A 130 16.95 1.77 2.97
CA HIS A 130 17.53 2.34 4.18
C HIS A 130 16.80 1.84 5.44
N VAL A 131 15.46 1.87 5.45
CA VAL A 131 14.65 1.40 6.59
C VAL A 131 14.91 -0.08 6.89
N VAL A 132 15.00 -0.90 5.84
CA VAL A 132 15.23 -2.35 5.97
C VAL A 132 16.65 -2.67 6.46
N ASN A 133 17.68 -2.01 5.91
CA ASN A 133 19.06 -2.46 6.04
C ASN A 133 19.96 -1.54 6.88
N SER A 134 19.64 -0.24 6.96
CA SER A 134 20.56 0.78 7.50
C SER A 134 20.01 1.58 8.67
N ALA A 135 18.71 1.56 8.95
CA ALA A 135 18.12 2.23 10.10
C ALA A 135 18.64 1.64 11.43
N SER A 136 18.36 2.31 12.55
CA SER A 136 18.74 1.82 13.87
C SER A 136 18.24 0.39 14.12
N SER A 137 18.92 -0.36 14.98
CA SER A 137 18.51 -1.73 15.35
C SER A 137 17.08 -1.76 15.90
N THR A 138 16.69 -0.73 16.65
CA THR A 138 15.32 -0.56 17.17
C THR A 138 14.30 -0.48 16.03
N VAL A 139 14.52 0.32 15.00
CA VAL A 139 13.64 0.42 13.84
C VAL A 139 13.62 -0.92 13.09
N ARG A 140 14.79 -1.47 12.76
CA ARG A 140 14.91 -2.72 12.00
C ARG A 140 14.24 -3.91 12.70
N SER A 141 14.23 -3.94 14.05
CA SER A 141 13.51 -4.97 14.80
C SER A 141 11.98 -4.92 14.61
N ARG A 142 11.43 -3.81 14.09
CA ARG A 142 10.01 -3.61 13.78
C ARG A 142 9.64 -3.87 12.32
N VAL A 143 10.63 -4.11 11.44
CA VAL A 143 10.44 -4.17 9.99
C VAL A 143 10.17 -5.58 9.50
N ASP A 144 9.15 -5.73 8.66
CA ASP A 144 8.97 -6.87 7.76
C ASP A 144 9.41 -6.45 6.34
N SER A 145 10.57 -6.88 5.93
CA SER A 145 11.19 -6.52 4.65
C SER A 145 10.46 -7.11 3.43
N THR A 146 9.49 -8.01 3.63
CA THR A 146 8.70 -8.62 2.55
C THR A 146 7.44 -7.82 2.21
N ARG A 147 7.11 -6.79 3.01
CA ARG A 147 5.89 -5.99 2.92
C ARG A 147 6.22 -4.52 2.75
N LEU A 148 6.62 -4.14 1.54
CA LEU A 148 7.07 -2.79 1.19
C LEU A 148 6.04 -2.08 0.31
N ALA A 149 5.85 -0.77 0.50
CA ALA A 149 4.92 0.04 -0.28
C ALA A 149 5.45 1.47 -0.48
N VAL A 150 4.86 2.18 -1.43
CA VAL A 150 5.23 3.56 -1.75
C VAL A 150 4.01 4.47 -1.81
N ALA A 151 4.21 5.73 -1.46
CA ALA A 151 3.22 6.79 -1.58
C ALA A 151 3.90 8.11 -1.96
N GLY A 152 3.12 9.10 -2.36
CA GLY A 152 3.68 10.42 -2.61
C GLY A 152 2.67 11.41 -3.12
N HIS A 153 3.00 12.70 -2.94
CA HIS A 153 2.20 13.82 -3.40
C HIS A 153 2.78 14.42 -4.69
N SER A 154 1.93 14.80 -5.64
CA SER A 154 2.33 15.53 -6.84
C SER A 154 3.42 14.78 -7.65
N MET A 155 4.60 15.36 -7.86
CA MET A 155 5.75 14.67 -8.45
C MET A 155 6.20 13.45 -7.64
N GLY A 156 6.01 13.45 -6.30
CA GLY A 156 6.20 12.26 -5.46
C GLY A 156 5.17 11.18 -5.76
N GLY A 157 3.93 11.56 -6.09
CA GLY A 157 2.89 10.65 -6.55
C GLY A 157 3.21 10.03 -7.92
N GLY A 158 3.75 10.84 -8.84
CA GLY A 158 4.30 10.35 -10.11
C GLY A 158 5.47 9.39 -9.89
N GLY A 159 6.35 9.72 -8.94
CA GLY A 159 7.44 8.83 -8.51
C GLY A 159 6.94 7.51 -7.93
N ALA A 160 5.87 7.53 -7.13
CA ALA A 160 5.26 6.32 -6.59
C ALA A 160 4.68 5.41 -7.69
N LEU A 161 4.10 5.98 -8.76
CA LEU A 161 3.64 5.21 -9.93
C LEU A 161 4.80 4.55 -10.68
N ILE A 162 5.90 5.30 -10.95
CA ILE A 162 7.10 4.76 -11.59
C ILE A 162 7.72 3.67 -10.71
N ALA A 163 7.87 3.90 -9.40
CA ALA A 163 8.40 2.90 -8.49
C ALA A 163 7.56 1.61 -8.48
N ALA A 164 6.22 1.73 -8.54
CA ALA A 164 5.32 0.59 -8.60
C ALA A 164 5.40 -0.16 -9.95
N GLU A 165 5.66 0.55 -11.05
CA GLU A 165 5.85 -0.04 -12.38
C GLU A 165 7.15 -0.84 -12.45
N ASP A 166 8.25 -0.26 -11.95
CA ASP A 166 9.59 -0.84 -11.99
C ASP A 166 9.81 -1.94 -10.93
N ASN A 167 9.00 -1.96 -9.85
CA ASN A 167 9.18 -2.88 -8.72
C ASN A 167 7.89 -3.65 -8.38
N PRO A 168 7.54 -4.69 -9.15
CA PRO A 168 6.29 -5.43 -9.00
C PRO A 168 6.18 -6.24 -7.69
N THR A 169 7.23 -6.30 -6.88
CA THR A 169 7.23 -6.93 -5.55
C THR A 169 6.66 -6.03 -4.45
N LEU A 170 6.51 -4.73 -4.69
CA LEU A 170 5.82 -3.82 -3.80
C LEU A 170 4.39 -4.30 -3.55
N LYS A 171 3.87 -4.06 -2.36
CA LYS A 171 2.54 -4.53 -1.94
C LYS A 171 1.43 -3.51 -2.20
N ALA A 172 1.77 -2.22 -2.21
CA ALA A 172 0.81 -1.16 -2.49
C ALA A 172 1.49 0.12 -3.00
N ALA A 173 0.73 0.91 -3.76
CA ALA A 173 1.07 2.27 -4.13
C ALA A 173 -0.10 3.22 -3.82
N LEU A 174 0.23 4.45 -3.35
CA LEU A 174 -0.74 5.50 -3.02
C LEU A 174 -0.28 6.84 -3.59
N PRO A 175 -0.47 7.07 -4.90
CA PRO A 175 -0.27 8.38 -5.53
C PRO A 175 -1.36 9.37 -5.11
N LEU A 176 -0.97 10.54 -4.60
CA LEU A 176 -1.85 11.61 -4.14
C LEU A 176 -1.70 12.82 -5.06
N THR A 177 -2.79 13.26 -5.70
CA THR A 177 -2.80 14.32 -6.72
C THR A 177 -1.57 14.23 -7.63
N PRO A 178 -1.34 13.05 -8.25
CA PRO A 178 -0.06 12.74 -8.88
C PRO A 178 0.19 13.59 -10.13
N TRP A 179 1.45 14.00 -10.30
CA TRP A 179 1.95 14.67 -11.50
C TRP A 179 3.03 13.84 -12.19
N ASN A 180 2.93 13.63 -13.50
CA ASN A 180 3.97 13.03 -14.32
C ASN A 180 3.82 13.49 -15.78
N LEU A 181 4.92 13.52 -16.54
CA LEU A 181 4.88 13.75 -17.99
C LEU A 181 4.31 12.54 -18.76
N SER A 182 4.68 11.32 -18.34
CA SER A 182 4.05 10.11 -18.89
C SER A 182 2.65 9.98 -18.30
N THR A 183 1.68 9.69 -19.15
CA THR A 183 0.28 9.43 -18.76
C THR A 183 -0.08 7.95 -18.79
N SER A 184 0.88 7.06 -19.09
CA SER A 184 0.67 5.63 -19.29
C SER A 184 1.49 4.80 -18.31
N PHE A 185 0.82 3.94 -17.53
CA PHE A 185 1.37 3.05 -16.52
C PHE A 185 0.84 1.61 -16.72
N THR A 186 0.93 1.12 -17.95
CA THR A 186 0.36 -0.17 -18.37
C THR A 186 1.10 -1.39 -17.81
N GLN A 187 2.29 -1.18 -17.25
CA GLN A 187 3.09 -2.26 -16.66
C GLN A 187 2.95 -2.38 -15.15
N VAL A 188 2.22 -1.49 -14.48
CA VAL A 188 1.98 -1.56 -13.03
C VAL A 188 1.22 -2.84 -12.68
N ARG A 189 1.79 -3.64 -11.77
CA ARG A 189 1.17 -4.87 -11.22
C ARG A 189 0.87 -4.73 -9.73
N VAL A 190 1.32 -3.66 -9.13
CA VAL A 190 1.16 -3.36 -7.70
C VAL A 190 -0.23 -2.79 -7.44
N PRO A 191 -0.97 -3.26 -6.42
CA PRO A 191 -2.22 -2.66 -6.01
C PRO A 191 -2.09 -1.15 -5.82
N THR A 192 -2.88 -0.35 -6.57
CA THR A 192 -2.69 1.10 -6.64
C THR A 192 -3.99 1.86 -6.40
N LEU A 193 -4.00 2.72 -5.37
CA LEU A 193 -5.06 3.70 -5.13
C LEU A 193 -4.57 5.09 -5.54
N ILE A 194 -5.13 5.66 -6.59
CA ILE A 194 -4.85 7.04 -7.01
C ILE A 194 -5.90 7.96 -6.37
N VAL A 195 -5.42 9.01 -5.68
CA VAL A 195 -6.28 10.07 -5.15
C VAL A 195 -6.11 11.31 -6.01
N GLY A 196 -7.20 11.77 -6.63
CA GLY A 196 -7.29 13.03 -7.37
C GLY A 196 -8.04 14.09 -6.55
N ALA A 197 -8.07 15.32 -7.05
CA ALA A 197 -8.81 16.44 -6.49
C ALA A 197 -9.51 17.20 -7.64
N ASP A 198 -10.81 17.38 -7.55
CA ASP A 198 -11.62 17.96 -8.65
C ASP A 198 -11.21 19.39 -9.00
N GLY A 199 -10.80 20.18 -8.00
CA GLY A 199 -10.28 21.56 -8.16
C GLY A 199 -8.75 21.64 -8.34
N ASP A 200 -8.08 20.56 -8.75
CA ASP A 200 -6.63 20.58 -9.01
C ASP A 200 -6.30 21.35 -10.29
N THR A 201 -5.72 22.54 -10.14
CA THR A 201 -5.29 23.41 -11.25
C THR A 201 -3.80 23.24 -11.59
N VAL A 202 -3.04 22.44 -10.83
CA VAL A 202 -1.60 22.17 -11.05
C VAL A 202 -1.42 20.85 -11.79
N ALA A 203 -2.03 19.77 -11.28
CA ALA A 203 -2.06 18.45 -11.90
C ALA A 203 -3.51 18.07 -12.21
N SER A 204 -4.16 18.82 -13.12
CA SER A 204 -5.55 18.61 -13.48
C SER A 204 -5.89 17.13 -13.63
N VAL A 205 -6.95 16.67 -12.97
CA VAL A 205 -7.38 15.27 -12.99
C VAL A 205 -7.64 14.76 -14.41
N ALA A 206 -8.05 15.64 -15.34
CA ALA A 206 -8.29 15.28 -16.73
C ALA A 206 -7.00 14.92 -17.50
N VAL A 207 -5.85 15.50 -17.09
CA VAL A 207 -4.54 15.30 -17.74
C VAL A 207 -3.71 14.27 -17.00
N HIS A 208 -3.89 14.12 -15.69
CA HIS A 208 -3.02 13.31 -14.83
C HIS A 208 -3.77 12.14 -14.19
N ALA A 209 -4.46 12.35 -13.06
CA ALA A 209 -4.96 11.25 -12.23
C ALA A 209 -5.94 10.31 -12.96
N ARG A 210 -6.84 10.85 -13.78
CA ARG A 210 -7.80 10.03 -14.56
C ARG A 210 -7.12 9.20 -15.66
N PRO A 211 -6.26 9.75 -16.54
CA PRO A 211 -5.48 8.97 -17.49
C PRO A 211 -4.55 7.93 -16.81
N PHE A 212 -3.91 8.29 -15.69
CA PHE A 212 -3.07 7.34 -14.96
C PHE A 212 -3.89 6.14 -14.50
N TYR A 213 -5.04 6.36 -13.84
CA TYR A 213 -5.94 5.27 -13.43
C TYR A 213 -6.43 4.45 -14.62
N ALA A 214 -6.83 5.09 -15.72
CA ALA A 214 -7.32 4.41 -16.90
C ALA A 214 -6.25 3.50 -17.53
N SER A 215 -4.98 3.92 -17.50
CA SER A 215 -3.85 3.15 -18.05
C SER A 215 -3.45 1.94 -17.22
N LEU A 216 -3.77 1.91 -15.91
CA LEU A 216 -3.46 0.74 -15.07
C LEU A 216 -4.17 -0.51 -15.61
N PRO A 217 -3.51 -1.67 -15.66
CA PRO A 217 -4.13 -2.90 -16.16
C PRO A 217 -5.40 -3.28 -15.40
N ALA A 218 -6.37 -3.85 -16.10
CA ALA A 218 -7.61 -4.33 -15.48
C ALA A 218 -7.37 -5.48 -14.48
N THR A 219 -6.28 -6.21 -14.64
CA THR A 219 -5.86 -7.30 -13.75
C THR A 219 -5.17 -6.84 -12.47
N THR A 220 -4.77 -5.57 -12.39
CA THR A 220 -4.18 -4.96 -11.18
C THR A 220 -5.32 -4.50 -10.29
N PHE A 221 -5.26 -4.83 -8.98
CA PHE A 221 -6.16 -4.21 -8.01
C PHE A 221 -5.97 -2.70 -8.02
N LYS A 222 -7.01 -1.96 -8.38
CA LYS A 222 -6.92 -0.52 -8.55
C LYS A 222 -8.15 0.21 -8.08
N ALA A 223 -7.95 1.39 -7.50
CA ALA A 223 -9.02 2.31 -7.18
C ALA A 223 -8.61 3.76 -7.54
N TYR A 224 -9.61 4.56 -7.82
CA TYR A 224 -9.49 5.99 -8.06
C TYR A 224 -10.50 6.74 -7.19
N ALA A 225 -10.00 7.66 -6.39
CA ALA A 225 -10.80 8.51 -5.51
C ALA A 225 -10.56 9.98 -5.87
N GLU A 226 -11.51 10.62 -6.53
CA GLU A 226 -11.47 12.05 -6.86
C GLU A 226 -12.23 12.81 -5.77
N LEU A 227 -11.50 13.54 -4.94
CA LEU A 227 -12.06 14.28 -3.81
C LEU A 227 -12.81 15.52 -4.30
N ASN A 228 -14.06 15.68 -3.83
CA ASN A 228 -14.90 16.85 -4.11
C ASN A 228 -14.44 18.06 -3.30
N GLY A 229 -14.38 19.24 -3.93
CA GLY A 229 -13.94 20.49 -3.32
C GLY A 229 -12.49 20.53 -2.88
N ALA A 230 -11.66 19.60 -3.37
CA ALA A 230 -10.25 19.48 -3.05
C ALA A 230 -9.36 20.17 -4.09
N THR A 231 -8.13 20.50 -3.69
CA THR A 231 -7.11 21.12 -4.55
C THR A 231 -5.86 20.28 -4.61
N HIS A 232 -4.90 20.68 -5.47
CA HIS A 232 -3.59 20.03 -5.57
C HIS A 232 -2.89 19.87 -4.22
N PHE A 233 -3.07 20.84 -3.33
CA PHE A 233 -2.37 20.90 -2.04
C PHE A 233 -3.16 20.25 -0.88
N THR A 234 -4.35 19.73 -1.13
CA THR A 234 -5.13 19.01 -0.10
C THR A 234 -4.32 17.89 0.60
N PRO A 235 -3.46 17.11 -0.09
CA PRO A 235 -2.62 16.11 0.57
C PRO A 235 -1.56 16.66 1.53
N ASN A 236 -1.27 17.96 1.50
CA ASN A 236 -0.23 18.58 2.35
C ASN A 236 -0.70 18.90 3.77
N SER A 237 -1.95 18.61 4.09
CA SER A 237 -2.52 18.79 5.43
C SER A 237 -3.40 17.62 5.81
N THR A 238 -3.69 17.51 7.11
CA THR A 238 -4.57 16.44 7.61
C THR A 238 -5.91 16.47 6.89
N ASN A 239 -6.25 15.36 6.26
CA ASN A 239 -7.47 15.19 5.50
C ASN A 239 -8.09 13.82 5.82
N THR A 240 -9.35 13.81 6.25
CA THR A 240 -10.02 12.58 6.70
C THR A 240 -10.20 11.57 5.57
N PRO A 241 -10.73 11.90 4.38
CA PRO A 241 -10.81 11.00 3.24
C PRO A 241 -9.45 10.37 2.87
N ILE A 242 -8.40 11.18 2.69
CA ILE A 242 -7.05 10.67 2.36
C ILE A 242 -6.53 9.74 3.44
N GLY A 243 -6.68 10.13 4.72
CA GLY A 243 -6.24 9.30 5.85
C GLY A 243 -7.01 7.98 5.93
N ARG A 244 -8.34 8.02 5.80
CA ARG A 244 -9.21 6.83 5.81
C ARG A 244 -8.81 5.85 4.70
N TYR A 245 -8.80 6.30 3.46
CA TYR A 245 -8.53 5.42 2.31
C TYR A 245 -7.06 5.02 2.22
N GLY A 246 -6.13 5.90 2.60
CA GLY A 246 -4.71 5.58 2.69
C GLY A 246 -4.42 4.47 3.72
N VAL A 247 -4.97 4.59 4.93
CA VAL A 247 -4.88 3.52 5.95
C VAL A 247 -5.51 2.24 5.43
N THR A 248 -6.75 2.32 4.93
CA THR A 248 -7.49 1.14 4.46
C THR A 248 -6.75 0.41 3.34
N TRP A 249 -6.23 1.14 2.36
CA TRP A 249 -5.47 0.58 1.25
C TRP A 249 -4.17 -0.09 1.71
N MET A 250 -3.38 0.60 2.53
CA MET A 250 -2.13 0.05 3.05
C MET A 250 -2.38 -1.18 3.93
N LYS A 251 -3.36 -1.16 4.80
CA LYS A 251 -3.70 -2.33 5.63
C LYS A 251 -4.18 -3.50 4.78
N ARG A 252 -5.04 -3.23 3.78
CA ARG A 252 -5.54 -4.29 2.90
C ARG A 252 -4.44 -4.97 2.12
N PHE A 253 -3.50 -4.22 1.56
CA PHE A 253 -2.52 -4.79 0.62
C PHE A 253 -1.13 -5.00 1.21
N VAL A 254 -0.65 -4.14 2.11
CA VAL A 254 0.66 -4.34 2.77
C VAL A 254 0.55 -5.41 3.86
N ASP A 255 -0.51 -5.39 4.66
CA ASP A 255 -0.73 -6.38 5.71
C ASP A 255 -1.54 -7.60 5.23
N ALA A 256 -2.05 -7.58 3.99
CA ALA A 256 -2.99 -8.56 3.46
C ALA A 256 -4.25 -8.74 4.34
N ASP A 257 -4.67 -7.68 5.03
CA ASP A 257 -5.74 -7.71 6.02
C ASP A 257 -7.11 -7.49 5.38
N THR A 258 -7.85 -8.57 5.15
CA THR A 258 -9.16 -8.54 4.49
C THR A 258 -10.26 -7.87 5.32
N ARG A 259 -10.06 -7.61 6.62
CA ARG A 259 -11.01 -6.85 7.46
C ARG A 259 -11.20 -5.42 6.94
N TYR A 260 -10.23 -4.90 6.16
CA TYR A 260 -10.29 -3.58 5.55
C TYR A 260 -11.03 -3.55 4.20
N SER A 261 -11.23 -4.70 3.53
CA SER A 261 -11.93 -4.77 2.24
C SER A 261 -13.34 -4.12 2.25
N PRO A 262 -14.18 -4.28 3.29
CA PRO A 262 -15.50 -3.64 3.31
C PRO A 262 -15.46 -2.11 3.28
N PHE A 263 -14.35 -1.49 3.70
CA PHE A 263 -14.15 -0.04 3.68
C PHE A 263 -13.64 0.49 2.34
N LEU A 264 -13.39 -0.40 1.38
CA LEU A 264 -13.04 -0.08 -0.02
C LEU A 264 -14.17 -0.43 -0.99
N CYS A 265 -14.97 -1.48 -0.70
CA CYS A 265 -15.94 -2.08 -1.61
C CYS A 265 -17.30 -2.42 -0.99
N GLY A 266 -17.43 -2.42 0.33
CA GLY A 266 -18.63 -2.89 1.05
C GLY A 266 -19.54 -1.79 1.56
N ALA A 267 -20.51 -2.16 2.38
CA ALA A 267 -21.47 -1.23 2.96
C ALA A 267 -20.83 -0.04 3.72
N PRO A 268 -19.76 -0.22 4.53
CA PRO A 268 -19.08 0.91 5.16
C PRO A 268 -18.44 1.90 4.17
N HIS A 269 -17.97 1.40 2.99
CA HIS A 269 -17.51 2.26 1.90
C HIS A 269 -18.68 3.03 1.31
N THR A 270 -19.76 2.34 0.91
CA THR A 270 -20.94 2.96 0.27
C THR A 270 -21.57 4.03 1.17
N ALA A 271 -21.64 3.79 2.48
CA ALA A 271 -22.15 4.76 3.43
C ALA A 271 -21.27 6.04 3.55
N TYR A 272 -19.97 5.92 3.29
CA TYR A 272 -19.03 7.04 3.37
C TYR A 272 -18.82 7.75 2.02
N ALA A 273 -18.78 7.02 0.92
CA ALA A 273 -18.44 7.50 -0.41
C ALA A 273 -19.63 8.23 -1.08
N THR A 274 -20.11 9.28 -0.43
CA THR A 274 -21.17 10.14 -0.98
C THR A 274 -20.61 11.19 -1.93
N ALA A 275 -21.47 11.83 -2.72
CA ALA A 275 -21.10 12.95 -3.60
C ALA A 275 -20.51 14.17 -2.86
N LEU A 276 -20.73 14.28 -1.55
CA LEU A 276 -20.08 15.30 -0.71
C LEU A 276 -18.59 15.03 -0.47
N ILE A 277 -18.18 13.77 -0.61
CA ILE A 277 -16.78 13.34 -0.37
C ILE A 277 -16.03 13.16 -1.68
N PHE A 278 -16.67 12.53 -2.68
CA PHE A 278 -16.05 12.20 -3.95
C PHE A 278 -16.89 12.72 -5.13
N ASP A 279 -16.23 13.41 -6.06
CA ASP A 279 -16.78 13.64 -7.42
C ASP A 279 -16.83 12.30 -8.18
N ARG A 280 -15.80 11.48 -8.00
CA ARG A 280 -15.72 10.12 -8.59
C ARG A 280 -15.04 9.14 -7.64
N TYR A 281 -15.58 7.92 -7.63
CA TYR A 281 -14.89 6.77 -7.06
C TYR A 281 -15.03 5.58 -8.02
N ASN A 282 -13.92 5.12 -8.55
CA ASN A 282 -13.84 3.97 -9.45
C ASN A 282 -12.96 2.88 -8.82
N GLN A 283 -13.29 1.64 -9.06
CA GLN A 283 -12.56 0.51 -8.49
C GLN A 283 -12.85 -0.78 -9.28
N ASN A 284 -12.04 -1.81 -9.09
CA ASN A 284 -12.25 -3.13 -9.67
C ASN A 284 -12.39 -4.23 -8.60
N CYS A 285 -13.17 -3.95 -7.56
CA CYS A 285 -13.51 -4.92 -6.51
C CYS A 285 -14.02 -6.26 -7.09
N PRO A 286 -13.94 -7.36 -6.31
CA PRO A 286 -13.58 -7.43 -4.87
C PRO A 286 -12.08 -7.42 -4.60
N TYR A 287 -11.70 -6.90 -3.41
CA TYR A 287 -10.32 -6.89 -2.91
C TYR A 287 -10.12 -7.86 -1.74
#